data_297b9118889af4646ba5d3597fc75f1c
#
_entry.id   297b9118889af4646ba5d3597fc75f1c
#
_cell.length_a   1.000
_cell.length_b   1.000
_cell.length_c   1.000
_cell.angle_alpha   90.00
_cell.angle_beta   90.00
_cell.angle_gamma   90.00
#
_symmetry.space_group_name_H-M   'P 1'
#
loop_
_entity.id
_entity.type
_entity.pdbx_description
1 polymer ?
#
loop_
_entity_poly.entity_id
_entity_poly.type
_entity_poly.pdbx_seq_one_letter_code
_entity_poly.pdbx_strand_id
1 'polypeptide(L)'
;MPTIETIKYIEVTGEIALPGLINKIQRECNCIVGNHYGCMEVQTIGYQEKEKYRLYDQSTYVEILDDFGNPVKEDTLGNIYVTSLHNRVMPIIRYGTGDKGCIFTEICNGKVVRYLKLEKARSNDMINLNDSEKIFADILLKPIEMINGYYQNVVYQFQAIQISYSEIKIKVVMDTAFSKQKFIGIYLDIMKKTILKKYKFMFEFGDYLFPASNGKNAWFSCQI
;
A
#
# COMPACT_ATOMS: atom_id res chain seq x y z
N MET A 1 -24.01 7.99 21.62
CA MET A 1 -22.91 7.49 20.78
C MET A 1 -22.16 6.48 21.59
N PRO A 2 -21.81 5.27 21.05
CA PRO A 2 -20.91 4.39 21.76
C PRO A 2 -19.59 5.14 21.96
N THR A 3 -19.10 5.18 23.18
CA THR A 3 -17.80 5.75 23.49
C THR A 3 -16.73 4.89 22.83
N ILE A 4 -15.69 5.52 22.30
CA ILE A 4 -14.53 4.86 21.64
C ILE A 4 -13.93 3.76 22.56
N GLU A 5 -14.11 3.87 23.86
CA GLU A 5 -13.68 2.91 24.89
C GLU A 5 -14.28 1.48 24.76
N THR A 6 -15.35 1.31 24.01
CA THR A 6 -15.97 0.00 23.79
C THR A 6 -15.41 -0.80 22.61
N ILE A 7 -14.63 -0.12 21.74
CA ILE A 7 -14.04 -0.77 20.57
C ILE A 7 -12.81 -1.58 21.01
N LYS A 8 -12.80 -2.88 20.74
CA LYS A 8 -11.69 -3.79 21.06
C LYS A 8 -10.81 -4.11 19.87
N TYR A 9 -11.37 -4.03 18.67
CA TYR A 9 -10.69 -4.36 17.43
C TYR A 9 -11.20 -3.48 16.29
N ILE A 10 -10.26 -2.97 15.48
CA ILE A 10 -10.54 -2.25 14.23
C ILE A 10 -9.80 -2.99 13.12
N GLU A 11 -10.48 -3.27 12.03
CA GLU A 11 -9.88 -3.83 10.84
C GLU A 11 -9.78 -2.77 9.75
N VAL A 12 -8.59 -2.61 9.19
CA VAL A 12 -8.33 -1.78 8.02
C VAL A 12 -8.08 -2.66 6.81
N THR A 13 -8.65 -2.29 5.66
CA THR A 13 -8.55 -3.07 4.43
C THR A 13 -8.83 -2.20 3.21
N GLY A 14 -8.52 -2.72 2.01
CA GLY A 14 -8.87 -2.12 0.73
C GLY A 14 -7.88 -1.10 0.19
N GLU A 15 -7.02 -0.55 1.04
CA GLU A 15 -6.00 0.45 0.70
C GLU A 15 -4.71 0.22 1.49
N ILE A 16 -3.61 0.82 1.04
CA ILE A 16 -2.35 0.81 1.79
C ILE A 16 -2.53 1.64 3.06
N ALA A 17 -2.53 0.97 4.21
CA ALA A 17 -2.54 1.62 5.51
C ALA A 17 -1.11 1.96 5.93
N LEU A 18 -0.78 3.26 6.00
CA LEU A 18 0.52 3.70 6.50
C LEU A 18 0.66 3.35 7.99
N PRO A 19 1.85 2.86 8.44
CA PRO A 19 2.09 2.51 9.85
C PRO A 19 1.75 3.65 10.83
N GLY A 20 1.96 4.91 10.42
CA GLY A 20 1.59 6.09 11.21
C GLY A 20 0.10 6.18 11.51
N LEU A 21 -0.75 5.87 10.55
CA LEU A 21 -2.20 5.85 10.74
C LEU A 21 -2.63 4.72 11.68
N ILE A 22 -2.11 3.52 11.47
CA ILE A 22 -2.40 2.35 12.33
C ILE A 22 -2.01 2.66 13.78
N ASN A 23 -0.79 3.15 14.01
CA ASN A 23 -0.31 3.49 15.35
C ASN A 23 -1.12 4.61 16.01
N LYS A 24 -1.59 5.60 15.21
CA LYS A 24 -2.48 6.66 15.71
C LYS A 24 -3.81 6.08 16.17
N ILE A 25 -4.46 5.26 15.36
CA ILE A 25 -5.74 4.61 15.71
C ILE A 25 -5.59 3.75 16.96
N GLN A 26 -4.53 2.94 17.06
CA GLN A 26 -4.26 2.11 18.23
C GLN A 26 -4.15 2.94 19.52
N ARG A 27 -3.44 4.07 19.47
CA ARG A 27 -3.26 4.96 20.63
C ARG A 27 -4.55 5.67 21.03
N GLU A 28 -5.28 6.22 20.06
CA GLU A 28 -6.48 7.02 20.33
C GLU A 28 -7.68 6.17 20.75
N CYS A 29 -7.81 4.97 20.17
CA CYS A 29 -8.92 4.08 20.46
C CYS A 29 -8.60 3.01 21.52
N ASN A 30 -7.35 2.89 21.97
CA ASN A 30 -6.87 1.85 22.88
C ASN A 30 -7.36 0.44 22.46
N CYS A 31 -7.25 0.11 21.17
CA CYS A 31 -7.76 -1.12 20.57
C CYS A 31 -6.69 -1.81 19.73
N ILE A 32 -6.91 -3.07 19.40
CA ILE A 32 -6.09 -3.80 18.42
C ILE A 32 -6.51 -3.34 17.02
N VAL A 33 -5.55 -3.04 16.16
CA VAL A 33 -5.80 -2.76 14.74
C VAL A 33 -5.19 -3.85 13.89
N GLY A 34 -6.04 -4.57 13.15
CA GLY A 34 -5.64 -5.53 12.13
C GLY A 34 -5.63 -4.88 10.75
N ASN A 35 -4.74 -5.34 9.87
CA ASN A 35 -4.76 -4.98 8.46
C ASN A 35 -4.87 -6.26 7.63
N HIS A 36 -5.84 -6.28 6.73
CA HIS A 36 -6.05 -7.44 5.90
C HIS A 36 -5.95 -7.08 4.41
N TYR A 37 -5.26 -7.91 3.67
CA TYR A 37 -5.18 -7.87 2.22
C TYR A 37 -6.26 -8.78 1.63
N GLY A 38 -7.05 -8.22 0.71
CA GLY A 38 -8.13 -8.94 0.04
C GLY A 38 -8.73 -8.15 -1.10
N CYS A 39 -9.66 -8.78 -1.81
CA CYS A 39 -10.46 -8.15 -2.86
C CYS A 39 -11.90 -8.69 -2.80
N MET A 40 -12.82 -8.00 -3.45
CA MET A 40 -14.26 -8.37 -3.42
C MET A 40 -14.51 -9.76 -4.00
N GLU A 41 -13.69 -10.20 -4.95
CA GLU A 41 -13.84 -11.45 -5.69
C GLU A 41 -13.58 -12.69 -4.83
N VAL A 42 -12.58 -12.62 -3.93
CA VAL A 42 -12.18 -13.76 -3.08
C VAL A 42 -12.22 -13.44 -1.58
N GLN A 43 -12.59 -12.21 -1.22
CA GLN A 43 -12.60 -11.69 0.13
C GLN A 43 -11.18 -11.63 0.73
N THR A 44 -10.87 -12.45 1.73
CA THR A 44 -9.60 -12.42 2.45
C THR A 44 -8.52 -13.23 1.73
N ILE A 45 -7.39 -12.61 1.45
CA ILE A 45 -6.19 -13.26 0.91
C ILE A 45 -5.19 -13.51 2.05
N GLY A 46 -4.99 -12.52 2.92
CA GLY A 46 -4.08 -12.66 4.05
C GLY A 46 -4.18 -11.56 5.07
N TYR A 47 -3.65 -11.80 6.27
CA TYR A 47 -3.59 -10.85 7.38
C TYR A 47 -2.16 -10.40 7.62
N GLN A 48 -1.98 -9.09 7.85
CA GLN A 48 -0.67 -8.50 8.08
C GLN A 48 -0.06 -8.95 9.41
N GLU A 49 1.14 -9.49 9.32
CA GLU A 49 2.04 -9.76 10.44
C GLU A 49 3.35 -9.00 10.20
N LYS A 50 3.55 -7.85 10.87
CA LYS A 50 4.66 -6.92 10.62
C LYS A 50 4.62 -6.35 9.19
N GLU A 51 5.62 -6.65 8.35
CA GLU A 51 5.73 -6.15 6.97
C GLU A 51 5.29 -7.16 5.91
N LYS A 52 4.67 -8.27 6.31
CA LYS A 52 4.24 -9.37 5.45
C LYS A 52 2.81 -9.77 5.75
N TYR A 53 2.15 -10.43 4.81
CA TYR A 53 0.81 -10.95 4.99
C TYR A 53 0.85 -12.47 5.10
N ARG A 54 0.39 -13.00 6.23
CA ARG A 54 0.18 -14.43 6.38
C ARG A 54 -0.99 -14.84 5.50
N LEU A 55 -0.76 -15.75 4.56
CA LEU A 55 -1.78 -16.20 3.62
C LEU A 55 -2.84 -17.06 4.31
N TYR A 56 -4.08 -16.88 3.87
CA TYR A 56 -5.22 -17.64 4.36
C TYR A 56 -5.53 -18.79 3.41
N ASP A 57 -4.57 -19.74 3.30
CA ASP A 57 -4.57 -20.86 2.35
C ASP A 57 -5.79 -21.80 2.45
N GLN A 58 -6.57 -21.69 3.52
CA GLN A 58 -7.81 -22.47 3.69
C GLN A 58 -8.96 -21.96 2.81
N SER A 59 -8.97 -20.68 2.45
CA SER A 59 -10.05 -20.06 1.67
C SER A 59 -9.61 -19.60 0.29
N THR A 60 -8.35 -19.22 0.13
CA THR A 60 -7.82 -18.62 -1.09
C THR A 60 -6.45 -19.19 -1.42
N TYR A 61 -6.33 -19.76 -2.61
CA TYR A 61 -5.04 -20.20 -3.14
C TYR A 61 -4.37 -19.05 -3.90
N VAL A 62 -3.15 -18.70 -3.51
CA VAL A 62 -2.39 -17.57 -4.07
C VAL A 62 -1.22 -18.08 -4.88
N GLU A 63 -1.09 -17.60 -6.11
CA GLU A 63 0.00 -17.86 -7.04
C GLU A 63 0.71 -16.56 -7.41
N ILE A 64 2.01 -16.62 -7.61
CA ILE A 64 2.79 -15.54 -8.22
C ILE A 64 3.24 -16.00 -9.60
N LEU A 65 2.83 -15.25 -10.63
CA LEU A 65 3.11 -15.58 -12.02
C LEU A 65 3.92 -14.46 -12.69
N ASP A 66 4.74 -14.85 -13.67
CA ASP A 66 5.38 -13.89 -14.56
C ASP A 66 4.39 -13.27 -15.56
N ASP A 67 4.86 -12.38 -16.42
CA ASP A 67 4.02 -11.72 -17.44
C ASP A 67 3.54 -12.69 -18.55
N PHE A 68 4.09 -13.91 -18.60
CA PHE A 68 3.68 -14.99 -19.52
C PHE A 68 2.73 -15.99 -18.85
N GLY A 69 2.40 -15.82 -17.58
CA GLY A 69 1.52 -16.70 -16.81
C GLY A 69 2.19 -17.95 -16.24
N ASN A 70 3.53 -18.01 -16.21
CA ASN A 70 4.27 -19.10 -15.59
C ASN A 70 4.52 -18.83 -14.12
N PRO A 71 4.48 -19.86 -13.24
CA PRO A 71 4.85 -19.71 -11.85
C PRO A 71 6.31 -19.27 -11.68
N VAL A 72 6.53 -18.29 -10.80
CA VAL A 72 7.88 -17.86 -10.43
C VAL A 72 8.40 -18.64 -9.21
N LYS A 73 9.69 -18.57 -8.97
CA LYS A 73 10.31 -19.16 -7.76
C LYS A 73 9.92 -18.37 -6.50
N GLU A 74 10.02 -19.02 -5.34
CA GLU A 74 9.92 -18.31 -4.05
C GLU A 74 10.82 -17.07 -4.01
N ASP A 75 10.39 -16.05 -3.28
CA ASP A 75 11.05 -14.74 -3.15
C ASP A 75 11.25 -13.98 -4.48
N THR A 76 10.61 -14.42 -5.56
CA THR A 76 10.65 -13.72 -6.85
C THR A 76 9.40 -12.87 -7.02
N LEU A 77 9.60 -11.60 -7.36
CA LEU A 77 8.51 -10.67 -7.63
C LEU A 77 7.75 -11.06 -8.91
N GLY A 78 6.43 -11.07 -8.83
CA GLY A 78 5.56 -11.32 -9.98
C GLY A 78 4.14 -10.80 -9.76
N ASN A 79 3.25 -11.11 -10.69
CA ASN A 79 1.85 -10.73 -10.62
C ASN A 79 1.07 -11.68 -9.70
N ILE A 80 0.21 -11.12 -8.85
CA ILE A 80 -0.56 -11.90 -7.88
C ILE A 80 -1.85 -12.40 -8.55
N TYR A 81 -2.01 -13.71 -8.55
CA TYR A 81 -3.24 -14.39 -8.96
C TYR A 81 -3.84 -15.16 -7.81
N VAL A 82 -5.17 -15.16 -7.75
CA VAL A 82 -5.91 -15.78 -6.64
C VAL A 82 -7.02 -16.69 -7.13
N THR A 83 -7.22 -17.80 -6.44
CA THR A 83 -8.32 -18.76 -6.69
C THR A 83 -9.11 -18.92 -5.41
N SER A 84 -10.44 -18.69 -5.48
CA SER A 84 -11.35 -18.96 -4.36
C SER A 84 -11.57 -20.45 -4.20
N LEU A 85 -11.35 -20.96 -2.98
CA LEU A 85 -11.59 -22.37 -2.67
C LEU A 85 -13.00 -22.67 -2.17
N HIS A 86 -13.79 -21.62 -1.87
CA HIS A 86 -15.14 -21.75 -1.28
C HIS A 86 -16.28 -21.37 -2.20
N ASN A 87 -16.06 -20.43 -3.14
CA ASN A 87 -17.12 -19.96 -4.01
C ASN A 87 -17.37 -20.94 -5.15
N ARG A 88 -18.37 -21.80 -4.99
CA ARG A 88 -18.75 -22.82 -5.97
C ARG A 88 -19.83 -22.34 -6.97
N VAL A 89 -20.56 -21.28 -6.63
CA VAL A 89 -21.64 -20.74 -7.46
C VAL A 89 -21.06 -19.90 -8.59
N MET A 90 -20.06 -19.08 -8.27
CA MET A 90 -19.29 -18.32 -9.23
C MET A 90 -17.80 -18.58 -8.96
N PRO A 91 -17.24 -19.65 -9.51
CA PRO A 91 -15.87 -20.03 -9.23
C PRO A 91 -14.89 -19.00 -9.80
N ILE A 92 -14.14 -18.38 -8.92
CA ILE A 92 -13.05 -17.45 -9.26
C ILE A 92 -11.77 -18.27 -9.32
N ILE A 93 -11.22 -18.44 -10.51
CA ILE A 93 -10.01 -19.24 -10.75
C ILE A 93 -8.97 -18.36 -11.43
N ARG A 94 -7.76 -18.26 -10.84
CA ARG A 94 -6.65 -17.46 -11.36
C ARG A 94 -7.04 -16.01 -11.70
N TYR A 95 -7.75 -15.38 -10.79
CA TYR A 95 -8.10 -13.97 -10.92
C TYR A 95 -6.85 -13.11 -10.65
N GLY A 96 -6.48 -12.27 -11.62
CA GLY A 96 -5.38 -11.32 -11.47
C GLY A 96 -5.82 -10.13 -10.62
N THR A 97 -5.22 -9.93 -9.45
CA THR A 97 -5.57 -8.83 -8.54
C THR A 97 -5.15 -7.46 -9.07
N GLY A 98 -4.20 -7.42 -10.01
CA GLY A 98 -3.53 -6.20 -10.46
C GLY A 98 -2.40 -5.73 -9.55
N ASP A 99 -2.16 -6.44 -8.46
CA ASP A 99 -1.05 -6.17 -7.53
C ASP A 99 0.16 -7.07 -7.86
N LYS A 100 1.35 -6.65 -7.39
CA LYS A 100 2.58 -7.44 -7.48
C LYS A 100 3.08 -7.80 -6.09
N GLY A 101 3.77 -8.95 -6.00
CA GLY A 101 4.34 -9.41 -4.75
C GLY A 101 5.20 -10.65 -4.93
N CYS A 102 5.75 -11.15 -3.83
CA CYS A 102 6.43 -12.43 -3.78
C CYS A 102 5.91 -13.26 -2.61
N ILE A 103 5.92 -14.59 -2.78
CA ILE A 103 5.57 -15.55 -1.73
C ILE A 103 6.84 -16.19 -1.22
N PHE A 104 6.91 -16.38 0.08
CA PHE A 104 7.94 -17.16 0.75
C PHE A 104 7.33 -17.96 1.91
N THR A 105 8.08 -18.95 2.40
CA THR A 105 7.62 -19.84 3.46
C THR A 105 8.48 -19.70 4.72
N GLU A 106 7.83 -19.84 5.87
CA GLU A 106 8.52 -19.90 7.17
C GLU A 106 7.99 -21.08 7.98
N ILE A 107 8.80 -21.61 8.88
CA ILE A 107 8.38 -22.62 9.83
C ILE A 107 7.94 -21.95 11.13
N CYS A 108 6.65 -21.97 11.40
CA CYS A 108 6.05 -21.40 12.60
C CYS A 108 5.45 -22.54 13.46
N ASN A 109 5.99 -22.75 14.66
CA ASN A 109 5.55 -23.84 15.56
C ASN A 109 5.51 -25.22 14.88
N GLY A 110 6.54 -25.54 14.07
CA GLY A 110 6.65 -26.80 13.35
C GLY A 110 5.74 -26.96 12.13
N LYS A 111 5.00 -25.90 11.75
CA LYS A 111 4.15 -25.87 10.54
C LYS A 111 4.72 -24.93 9.50
N VAL A 112 4.64 -25.33 8.24
CA VAL A 112 4.96 -24.46 7.12
C VAL A 112 3.85 -23.44 6.96
N VAL A 113 4.20 -22.15 6.97
CA VAL A 113 3.29 -21.02 6.78
C VAL A 113 3.76 -20.22 5.58
N ARG A 114 2.84 -19.93 4.68
CA ARG A 114 3.09 -19.09 3.50
C ARG A 114 2.83 -17.63 3.81
N TYR A 115 3.75 -16.79 3.41
CA TYR A 115 3.65 -15.34 3.53
C TYR A 115 3.73 -14.67 2.18
N LEU A 116 2.99 -13.59 2.02
CA LEU A 116 3.03 -12.70 0.87
C LEU A 116 3.66 -11.37 1.30
N LYS A 117 4.65 -10.93 0.56
CA LYS A 117 5.15 -9.56 0.63
C LYS A 117 4.59 -8.81 -0.59
N LEU A 118 3.79 -7.79 -0.34
CA LEU A 118 3.22 -6.95 -1.39
C LEU A 118 4.26 -5.93 -1.87
N GLU A 119 4.31 -5.74 -3.18
CA GLU A 119 4.89 -4.52 -3.76
C GLU A 119 3.94 -3.34 -3.49
N LYS A 120 4.48 -2.18 -3.17
CA LYS A 120 3.68 -1.02 -2.73
C LYS A 120 2.94 -0.33 -3.86
N ALA A 121 3.42 -0.46 -5.09
CA ALA A 121 2.76 0.06 -6.27
C ALA A 121 2.00 -1.05 -7.00
N ARG A 122 0.78 -0.77 -7.42
CA ARG A 122 0.07 -1.61 -8.37
C ARG A 122 0.76 -1.56 -9.73
N SER A 123 0.55 -2.58 -10.54
CA SER A 123 1.04 -2.60 -11.94
C SER A 123 0.62 -1.37 -12.76
N ASN A 124 -0.46 -0.70 -12.37
CA ASN A 124 -1.02 0.49 -13.02
C ASN A 124 -0.59 1.82 -12.37
N ASP A 125 0.07 1.81 -11.21
CA ASP A 125 0.55 3.02 -10.54
C ASP A 125 1.90 3.44 -11.16
N MET A 126 1.82 4.04 -12.35
CA MET A 126 2.98 4.41 -13.16
C MET A 126 3.06 5.93 -13.37
N ILE A 127 4.24 6.50 -13.10
CA ILE A 127 4.57 7.88 -13.48
C ILE A 127 4.98 7.87 -14.95
N ASN A 128 4.33 8.67 -15.77
CA ASN A 128 4.73 8.89 -17.16
C ASN A 128 5.90 9.88 -17.19
N LEU A 129 7.08 9.45 -17.63
CA LEU A 129 8.23 10.34 -17.82
C LEU A 129 8.13 11.11 -19.15
N ASN A 130 7.58 10.44 -20.16
CA ASN A 130 7.22 10.95 -21.48
C ASN A 130 6.19 10.00 -22.11
N ASP A 131 5.87 10.17 -23.39
CA ASP A 131 4.87 9.36 -24.10
C ASP A 131 5.20 7.85 -24.17
N SER A 132 6.47 7.47 -24.02
CA SER A 132 6.94 6.09 -24.18
C SER A 132 7.55 5.48 -22.92
N GLU A 133 8.00 6.30 -21.99
CA GLU A 133 8.70 5.82 -20.77
C GLU A 133 7.86 6.03 -19.52
N LYS A 134 7.77 4.99 -18.71
CA LYS A 134 7.07 4.99 -17.42
C LYS A 134 7.94 4.35 -16.34
N ILE A 135 7.77 4.81 -15.13
CA ILE A 135 8.38 4.20 -13.93
C ILE A 135 7.32 3.95 -12.87
N PHE A 136 7.58 3.02 -11.96
CA PHE A 136 6.68 2.80 -10.82
C PHE A 136 6.62 4.01 -9.90
N ALA A 137 5.40 4.32 -9.45
CA ALA A 137 5.14 5.48 -8.59
C ALA A 137 5.63 5.28 -7.15
N ASP A 138 5.98 4.05 -6.74
CA ASP A 138 6.50 3.71 -5.39
C ASP A 138 7.71 4.55 -4.98
N ILE A 139 8.49 5.05 -5.96
CA ILE A 139 9.58 5.99 -5.73
C ILE A 139 9.15 7.22 -4.93
N LEU A 140 7.87 7.64 -5.04
CA LEU A 140 7.28 8.76 -4.31
C LEU A 140 6.97 8.41 -2.84
N LEU A 141 6.86 7.13 -2.49
CA LEU A 141 6.65 6.66 -1.12
C LEU A 141 7.95 6.61 -0.31
N LYS A 142 9.11 6.47 -0.95
CA LYS A 142 10.41 6.43 -0.27
C LYS A 142 10.63 7.54 0.76
N PRO A 143 10.39 8.84 0.43
CA PRO A 143 10.53 9.91 1.42
C PRO A 143 9.59 9.73 2.61
N ILE A 144 8.36 9.28 2.38
CA ILE A 144 7.36 9.05 3.43
C ILE A 144 7.82 7.99 4.40
N GLU A 145 8.35 6.88 3.87
CA GLU A 145 8.87 5.77 4.68
C GLU A 145 10.08 6.21 5.53
N MET A 146 11.00 6.95 4.91
CA MET A 146 12.16 7.48 5.63
C MET A 146 11.75 8.46 6.73
N ILE A 147 10.83 9.39 6.43
CA ILE A 147 10.31 10.34 7.43
C ILE A 147 9.62 9.57 8.57
N ASN A 148 8.76 8.63 8.25
CA ASN A 148 8.04 7.83 9.25
C ASN A 148 8.99 6.95 10.07
N GLY A 149 10.04 6.40 9.47
CA GLY A 149 11.04 5.62 10.17
C GLY A 149 11.87 6.45 11.16
N TYR A 150 12.27 7.67 10.79
CA TYR A 150 13.07 8.54 11.65
C TYR A 150 12.26 9.30 12.70
N TYR A 151 11.01 9.67 12.40
CA TYR A 151 10.20 10.56 13.24
C TYR A 151 8.95 9.88 13.82
N GLN A 152 8.98 8.56 14.02
CA GLN A 152 7.93 7.79 14.70
C GLN A 152 6.54 7.90 14.04
N ASN A 153 6.51 7.75 12.72
CA ASN A 153 5.26 7.70 11.96
C ASN A 153 4.42 8.98 12.01
N VAL A 154 5.03 10.10 11.73
CA VAL A 154 4.37 11.42 11.73
C VAL A 154 3.48 11.66 10.50
N VAL A 155 3.62 10.90 9.42
CA VAL A 155 2.75 11.01 8.23
C VAL A 155 1.65 9.96 8.32
N TYR A 156 0.41 10.41 8.29
CA TYR A 156 -0.78 9.58 8.46
C TYR A 156 -1.46 9.23 7.14
N GLN A 157 -1.55 10.21 6.21
CA GLN A 157 -2.10 9.99 4.87
C GLN A 157 -1.21 10.67 3.83
N PHE A 158 -1.16 10.07 2.65
CA PHE A 158 -0.35 10.55 1.54
C PHE A 158 -1.07 10.28 0.23
N GLN A 159 -1.03 11.27 -0.68
CA GLN A 159 -1.49 11.11 -2.05
C GLN A 159 -0.55 11.87 -2.98
N ALA A 160 -0.15 11.24 -4.07
CA ALA A 160 0.60 11.85 -5.15
C ALA A 160 -0.24 11.90 -6.43
N ILE A 161 -0.25 13.04 -7.09
CA ILE A 161 -1.01 13.28 -8.33
C ILE A 161 -0.04 13.80 -9.38
N GLN A 162 0.22 13.02 -10.42
CA GLN A 162 0.95 13.51 -11.57
C GLN A 162 0.04 14.43 -12.40
N ILE A 163 0.42 15.69 -12.54
CA ILE A 163 -0.36 16.73 -13.26
C ILE A 163 0.16 16.90 -14.68
N SER A 164 1.47 16.80 -14.86
CA SER A 164 2.13 16.89 -16.16
C SER A 164 3.39 16.01 -16.17
N TYR A 165 4.07 15.91 -17.31
CA TYR A 165 5.35 15.21 -17.43
C TYR A 165 6.48 15.81 -16.57
N SER A 166 6.27 16.94 -15.91
CA SER A 166 7.26 17.63 -15.09
C SER A 166 6.74 18.06 -13.72
N GLU A 167 5.46 17.83 -13.40
CA GLU A 167 4.84 18.32 -12.17
C GLU A 167 4.07 17.22 -11.44
N ILE A 168 4.33 17.11 -10.14
CA ILE A 168 3.64 16.19 -9.23
C ILE A 168 3.14 16.98 -8.02
N LYS A 169 1.84 16.84 -7.72
CA LYS A 169 1.24 17.36 -6.49
C LYS A 169 1.29 16.29 -5.41
N ILE A 170 1.76 16.67 -4.24
CA ILE A 170 1.85 15.83 -3.05
C ILE A 170 0.88 16.36 -2.00
N LYS A 171 -0.12 15.57 -1.65
CA LYS A 171 -1.05 15.86 -0.56
C LYS A 171 -0.68 15.05 0.67
N VAL A 172 -0.65 15.69 1.83
CA VAL A 172 -0.17 15.07 3.06
C VAL A 172 -1.08 15.41 4.23
N VAL A 173 -1.41 14.41 5.02
CA VAL A 173 -1.92 14.56 6.39
C VAL A 173 -0.84 14.06 7.33
N MET A 174 -0.43 14.91 8.26
CA MET A 174 0.66 14.58 9.17
C MET A 174 0.43 15.16 10.57
N ASP A 175 1.24 14.76 11.52
CA ASP A 175 1.23 15.31 12.87
C ASP A 175 1.43 16.82 12.84
N THR A 176 0.56 17.56 13.52
CA THR A 176 0.58 19.02 13.57
C THR A 176 1.83 19.57 14.27
N ALA A 177 2.46 18.78 15.14
CA ALA A 177 3.71 19.13 15.79
C ALA A 177 4.92 18.98 14.85
N PHE A 178 4.79 18.26 13.72
CA PHE A 178 5.89 18.12 12.77
C PHE A 178 5.91 19.27 11.77
N SER A 179 7.07 19.88 11.59
CA SER A 179 7.21 21.07 10.72
C SER A 179 6.99 20.75 9.25
N LYS A 180 6.07 21.48 8.59
CA LYS A 180 5.82 21.39 7.14
C LYS A 180 7.08 21.69 6.32
N GLN A 181 7.85 22.70 6.70
CA GLN A 181 9.11 23.06 6.03
C GLN A 181 10.12 21.93 6.12
N LYS A 182 10.23 21.29 7.30
CA LYS A 182 11.12 20.15 7.52
C LYS A 182 10.70 18.96 6.65
N PHE A 183 9.39 18.66 6.59
CA PHE A 183 8.86 17.64 5.69
C PHE A 183 9.26 17.90 4.24
N ILE A 184 8.97 19.11 3.74
CA ILE A 184 9.28 19.52 2.35
C ILE A 184 10.78 19.37 2.07
N GLY A 185 11.64 19.87 2.98
CA GLY A 185 13.09 19.80 2.84
C GLY A 185 13.58 18.35 2.68
N ILE A 186 13.17 17.45 3.58
CA ILE A 186 13.56 16.03 3.54
C ILE A 186 13.03 15.37 2.26
N TYR A 187 11.75 15.62 1.93
CA TYR A 187 11.13 15.05 0.73
C TYR A 187 11.91 15.42 -0.54
N LEU A 188 12.16 16.71 -0.72
CA LEU A 188 12.89 17.22 -1.88
C LEU A 188 14.34 16.73 -1.94
N ASP A 189 15.03 16.64 -0.81
CA ASP A 189 16.42 16.16 -0.76
C ASP A 189 16.55 14.68 -1.17
N ILE A 190 15.52 13.88 -0.89
CA ILE A 190 15.45 12.50 -1.36
C ILE A 190 15.14 12.48 -2.86
N MET A 191 14.14 13.25 -3.32
CA MET A 191 13.75 13.27 -4.73
C MET A 191 14.85 13.78 -5.66
N LYS A 192 15.68 14.73 -5.22
CA LYS A 192 16.86 15.20 -5.98
C LYS A 192 17.86 14.09 -6.32
N LYS A 193 17.86 12.99 -5.57
CA LYS A 193 18.74 11.83 -5.80
C LYS A 193 18.11 10.76 -6.71
N THR A 194 16.92 11.02 -7.23
CA THR A 194 16.17 10.09 -8.08
C THR A 194 16.10 10.57 -9.53
N ILE A 195 15.48 9.75 -10.39
CA ILE A 195 15.18 10.11 -11.78
C ILE A 195 14.22 11.32 -11.85
N LEU A 196 13.43 11.57 -10.79
CA LEU A 196 12.48 12.68 -10.68
C LEU A 196 13.12 14.00 -10.22
N LYS A 197 14.45 14.11 -10.19
CA LYS A 197 15.20 15.30 -9.71
C LYS A 197 14.84 16.63 -10.41
N LYS A 198 14.29 16.55 -11.62
CA LYS A 198 13.89 17.74 -12.42
C LYS A 198 12.40 18.05 -12.28
N TYR A 199 11.63 17.19 -11.58
CA TYR A 199 10.21 17.42 -11.40
C TYR A 199 9.97 18.54 -10.39
N LYS A 200 8.93 19.33 -10.66
CA LYS A 200 8.40 20.30 -9.71
C LYS A 200 7.40 19.62 -8.81
N PHE A 201 7.66 19.65 -7.52
CA PHE A 201 6.77 19.12 -6.50
C PHE A 201 5.97 20.25 -5.85
N MET A 202 4.63 20.13 -5.85
CA MET A 202 3.73 21.02 -5.16
C MET A 202 3.16 20.33 -3.93
N PHE A 203 3.22 20.97 -2.77
CA PHE A 203 2.80 20.38 -1.51
C PHE A 203 1.50 21.02 -1.00
N GLU A 204 0.53 20.17 -0.64
CA GLU A 204 -0.73 20.53 -0.02
C GLU A 204 -0.86 19.77 1.31
N PHE A 205 -1.10 20.48 2.40
CA PHE A 205 -1.27 19.90 3.73
C PHE A 205 -2.69 20.10 4.20
N GLY A 206 -3.32 19.04 4.66
CA GLY A 206 -4.70 19.03 5.14
C GLY A 206 -4.84 18.20 6.41
N ASP A 207 -6.05 18.25 6.96
CA ASP A 207 -6.41 17.46 8.14
C ASP A 207 -6.95 16.08 7.74
N TYR A 208 -7.40 15.93 6.50
CA TYR A 208 -7.94 14.71 5.94
C TYR A 208 -7.84 14.70 4.41
N LEU A 209 -7.57 13.52 3.82
CA LEU A 209 -7.67 13.29 2.38
C LEU A 209 -8.99 12.57 2.08
N PHE A 210 -9.87 13.24 1.34
CA PHE A 210 -11.15 12.64 0.96
C PHE A 210 -10.96 11.53 -0.08
N PRO A 211 -11.68 10.39 0.07
CA PRO A 211 -11.66 9.34 -0.93
C PRO A 211 -12.24 9.83 -2.27
N ALA A 212 -11.83 9.19 -3.35
CA ALA A 212 -12.44 9.39 -4.66
C ALA A 212 -13.92 8.93 -4.66
N SER A 213 -14.65 9.22 -5.74
CA SER A 213 -16.07 8.86 -5.89
C SER A 213 -16.37 7.36 -5.72
N ASN A 214 -15.38 6.51 -5.95
CA ASN A 214 -15.46 5.06 -5.72
C ASN A 214 -15.20 4.62 -4.26
N GLY A 215 -15.06 5.58 -3.33
CA GLY A 215 -14.79 5.34 -1.92
C GLY A 215 -13.34 4.98 -1.59
N LYS A 216 -12.43 4.94 -2.57
CA LYS A 216 -11.02 4.58 -2.37
C LYS A 216 -10.12 5.81 -2.32
N ASN A 217 -9.16 5.80 -1.42
CA ASN A 217 -8.08 6.77 -1.38
C ASN A 217 -6.89 6.25 -2.22
N ALA A 218 -6.99 6.37 -3.55
CA ALA A 218 -5.84 6.07 -4.39
C ALA A 218 -4.66 6.94 -3.96
N TRP A 219 -3.58 6.33 -3.48
CA TRP A 219 -2.39 7.04 -3.04
C TRP A 219 -1.62 7.67 -4.21
N PHE A 220 -1.82 7.16 -5.42
CA PHE A 220 -1.27 7.72 -6.66
C PHE A 220 -2.37 7.85 -7.72
N SER A 221 -2.31 8.91 -8.50
CA SER A 221 -3.12 9.09 -9.72
C SER A 221 -2.36 9.89 -10.76
N CYS A 222 -2.65 9.62 -12.04
CA CYS A 222 -2.08 10.33 -13.17
C CYS A 222 -3.21 11.02 -13.95
N GLN A 223 -3.02 12.30 -14.29
CA GLN A 223 -4.00 13.15 -15.00
C GLN A 223 -3.60 13.45 -16.46
N ILE A 224 -2.53 12.81 -16.95
CA ILE A 224 -2.01 12.92 -18.33
C ILE A 224 -2.15 11.63 -19.09
#